data_70ecfde3a9063ae838abf25f67523dc5
#
_entry.id   70ecfde3a9063ae838abf25f67523dc5
#
_cell.length_a   1.000
_cell.length_b   1.000
_cell.length_c   1.000
_cell.angle_alpha   90.00
_cell.angle_beta   90.00
_cell.angle_gamma   90.00
#
_symmetry.space_group_name_H-M   'P 1'
#
loop_
_entity.id
_entity.type
_entity.pdbx_description
1 polymer ?
#
loop_
_entity_poly.entity_id
_entity_poly.type
_entity_poly.pdbx_seq_one_letter_code
_entity_poly.pdbx_strand_id
1 'polypeptide(L)'
;MTSTLAAPRQAASWMTDDVAAVANLARDFFTRYVCPQAESAAREGRPDRELYRQAGEMGLMCMSIPEEYGGGGGTFAHEAAFLTEQTLAGDTSLHLGVHAVIVPHYILAYGTEAQKKRYLPKLASGEWISAIAMTEPGAGSDLQAMTSRAVPTDDGFSLSGTKCFISNGLNADVVIVAAKTDPNARGAGISLFIVDVTERSAGSDPVGFSRGAALRKIGQKGQDTAELFFEDFPVPADAVLGSLNGGFAQLKTQLATERVILGVAAVASMERAVELTVEYTKQRNVFNAPLFAMQNTRFELAECATIAHVSRVFIDQCISALVDGHLDVTTAAMAKYWLADQQCAVIDRCLQLFGGYGYSLEYPIAQMYADARIQKIYAGANEVMKELIARTL
;
A
#
# COMPACT_ATOMS: atom_id res chain seq x y z
N MET A 1 8.18 -13.93 -23.51
CA MET A 1 9.09 -15.07 -23.23
C MET A 1 8.55 -15.75 -21.98
N THR A 2 8.28 -17.04 -22.04
CA THR A 2 7.72 -17.80 -20.92
C THR A 2 8.76 -17.88 -19.81
N SER A 3 8.39 -17.42 -18.61
CA SER A 3 9.20 -17.50 -17.39
C SER A 3 9.74 -18.91 -17.18
N THR A 4 11.05 -19.07 -17.11
CA THR A 4 11.74 -20.36 -16.93
C THR A 4 11.79 -20.83 -15.47
N LEU A 5 11.18 -20.11 -14.54
CA LEU A 5 11.04 -20.48 -13.12
C LEU A 5 9.75 -21.27 -12.82
N ALA A 6 8.92 -21.52 -13.82
CA ALA A 6 7.65 -22.21 -13.64
C ALA A 6 7.78 -23.69 -13.97
N ALA A 7 7.98 -24.53 -12.96
CA ALA A 7 7.10 -25.71 -12.89
C ALA A 7 5.64 -25.15 -13.01
N PRO A 8 4.70 -25.85 -13.72
CA PRO A 8 3.35 -25.36 -13.83
C PRO A 8 2.84 -25.05 -12.42
N ARG A 9 2.69 -23.76 -12.09
CA ARG A 9 2.13 -23.34 -10.82
C ARG A 9 0.76 -23.97 -10.76
N GLN A 10 0.52 -24.84 -9.79
CA GLN A 10 -0.86 -25.15 -9.45
C GLN A 10 -1.47 -23.79 -9.11
N ALA A 11 -2.41 -23.33 -9.92
CA ALA A 11 -3.01 -22.02 -9.74
C ALA A 11 -3.55 -21.97 -8.30
N ALA A 12 -3.19 -20.93 -7.56
CA ALA A 12 -3.72 -20.74 -6.22
C ALA A 12 -5.25 -20.78 -6.29
N SER A 13 -5.92 -21.33 -5.29
CA SER A 13 -7.38 -21.51 -5.29
C SER A 13 -8.16 -20.20 -5.48
N TRP A 14 -7.56 -19.09 -5.07
CA TRP A 14 -8.14 -17.75 -5.22
C TRP A 14 -7.97 -17.15 -6.63
N MET A 15 -7.09 -17.70 -7.47
CA MET A 15 -6.83 -17.25 -8.84
C MET A 15 -7.83 -17.91 -9.81
N THR A 16 -9.04 -17.40 -9.82
CA THR A 16 -10.11 -17.81 -10.74
C THR A 16 -9.94 -17.14 -12.12
N ASP A 17 -10.72 -17.54 -13.11
CA ASP A 17 -10.60 -17.00 -14.48
C ASP A 17 -10.88 -15.48 -14.55
N ASP A 18 -11.83 -15.00 -13.76
CA ASP A 18 -12.15 -13.56 -13.63
C ASP A 18 -11.02 -12.79 -12.93
N VAL A 19 -10.43 -13.33 -11.88
CA VAL A 19 -9.24 -12.76 -11.24
C VAL A 19 -8.05 -12.71 -12.21
N ALA A 20 -7.85 -13.75 -13.01
CA ALA A 20 -6.82 -13.78 -14.04
C ALA A 20 -7.07 -12.74 -15.14
N ALA A 21 -8.33 -12.48 -15.50
CA ALA A 21 -8.69 -11.42 -16.44
C ALA A 21 -8.34 -10.04 -15.91
N VAL A 22 -8.60 -9.78 -14.61
CA VAL A 22 -8.17 -8.55 -13.90
C VAL A 22 -6.66 -8.41 -13.89
N ALA A 23 -5.90 -9.49 -13.61
CA ALA A 23 -4.45 -9.46 -13.67
C ALA A 23 -3.92 -9.03 -15.05
N ASN A 24 -4.50 -9.56 -16.14
CA ASN A 24 -4.12 -9.18 -17.50
C ASN A 24 -4.44 -7.70 -17.80
N LEU A 25 -5.61 -7.23 -17.40
CA LEU A 25 -6.02 -5.83 -17.57
C LEU A 25 -5.11 -4.88 -16.76
N ALA A 26 -4.76 -5.25 -15.53
CA ALA A 26 -3.84 -4.51 -14.68
C ALA A 26 -2.43 -4.43 -15.29
N ARG A 27 -1.91 -5.54 -15.80
CA ARG A 27 -0.61 -5.59 -16.51
C ARG A 27 -0.59 -4.62 -17.71
N ASP A 28 -1.65 -4.63 -18.51
CA ASP A 28 -1.81 -3.72 -19.65
C ASP A 28 -1.85 -2.26 -19.19
N PHE A 29 -2.59 -1.95 -18.12
CA PHE A 29 -2.66 -0.61 -17.53
C PHE A 29 -1.28 -0.12 -17.07
N PHE A 30 -0.58 -0.88 -16.25
CA PHE A 30 0.74 -0.47 -15.75
C PHE A 30 1.75 -0.31 -16.89
N THR A 31 1.78 -1.25 -17.84
CA THR A 31 2.75 -1.20 -18.94
C THR A 31 2.51 -0.02 -19.88
N ARG A 32 1.25 0.29 -20.19
CA ARG A 32 0.92 1.31 -21.20
C ARG A 32 0.80 2.72 -20.65
N TYR A 33 0.32 2.87 -19.42
CA TYR A 33 -0.02 4.20 -18.88
C TYR A 33 0.89 4.63 -17.73
N VAL A 34 1.27 3.72 -16.82
CA VAL A 34 2.00 4.08 -15.59
C VAL A 34 3.50 4.06 -15.80
N CYS A 35 4.08 2.96 -16.29
CA CYS A 35 5.53 2.82 -16.46
C CYS A 35 6.16 3.93 -17.31
N PRO A 36 5.55 4.43 -18.39
CA PRO A 36 6.10 5.55 -19.16
C PRO A 36 6.20 6.86 -18.38
N GLN A 37 5.47 7.01 -17.27
CA GLN A 37 5.46 8.21 -16.43
C GLN A 37 6.34 8.08 -15.16
N ALA A 38 7.01 6.95 -14.94
CA ALA A 38 7.76 6.65 -13.71
C ALA A 38 8.83 7.72 -13.40
N GLU A 39 9.59 8.17 -14.41
CA GLU A 39 10.62 9.21 -14.23
C GLU A 39 10.02 10.57 -13.88
N SER A 40 8.90 10.93 -14.50
CA SER A 40 8.17 12.17 -14.19
C SER A 40 7.64 12.14 -12.76
N ALA A 41 6.98 11.05 -12.37
CA ALA A 41 6.48 10.87 -11.03
C ALA A 41 7.63 10.94 -9.99
N ALA A 42 8.77 10.31 -10.26
CA ALA A 42 9.93 10.35 -9.38
C ALA A 42 10.53 11.77 -9.23
N ARG A 43 10.50 12.57 -10.30
CA ARG A 43 10.96 13.97 -10.29
C ARG A 43 10.01 14.87 -9.53
N GLU A 44 8.70 14.68 -9.69
CA GLU A 44 7.66 15.49 -9.04
C GLU A 44 7.32 15.02 -7.63
N GLY A 45 7.75 13.80 -7.26
CA GLY A 45 7.43 13.18 -5.97
C GLY A 45 5.98 12.74 -5.84
N ARG A 46 5.25 12.67 -6.96
CA ARG A 46 3.85 12.22 -7.03
C ARG A 46 3.47 11.77 -8.44
N PRO A 47 2.51 10.85 -8.58
CA PRO A 47 1.95 10.48 -9.88
C PRO A 47 0.96 11.53 -10.38
N ASP A 48 0.73 11.53 -11.69
CA ASP A 48 -0.35 12.31 -12.29
C ASP A 48 -1.71 11.78 -11.82
N ARG A 49 -2.61 12.68 -11.45
CA ARG A 49 -3.99 12.35 -11.03
C ARG A 49 -4.80 11.66 -12.13
N GLU A 50 -4.48 11.93 -13.40
CA GLU A 50 -5.13 11.31 -14.55
C GLU A 50 -4.98 9.78 -14.55
N LEU A 51 -3.90 9.25 -14.02
CA LEU A 51 -3.71 7.79 -13.87
C LEU A 51 -4.75 7.14 -12.96
N TYR A 52 -5.23 7.86 -11.92
CA TYR A 52 -6.31 7.35 -11.07
C TYR A 52 -7.64 7.30 -11.84
N ARG A 53 -7.94 8.32 -12.63
CA ARG A 53 -9.15 8.32 -13.50
C ARG A 53 -9.12 7.20 -14.54
N GLN A 54 -7.98 7.03 -15.22
CA GLN A 54 -7.80 5.96 -16.20
C GLN A 54 -7.97 4.57 -15.57
N ALA A 55 -7.42 4.36 -14.38
CA ALA A 55 -7.62 3.10 -13.66
C ALA A 55 -9.09 2.89 -13.28
N GLY A 56 -9.79 3.95 -12.85
CA GLY A 56 -11.23 3.92 -12.56
C GLY A 56 -12.08 3.61 -13.80
N GLU A 57 -11.81 4.25 -14.93
CA GLU A 57 -12.48 3.99 -16.21
C GLU A 57 -12.28 2.55 -16.71
N MET A 58 -11.17 1.93 -16.37
CA MET A 58 -10.88 0.52 -16.66
C MET A 58 -11.46 -0.45 -15.63
N GLY A 59 -12.14 0.03 -14.56
CA GLY A 59 -12.71 -0.81 -13.51
C GLY A 59 -11.66 -1.42 -12.57
N LEU A 60 -10.45 -0.83 -12.48
CA LEU A 60 -9.33 -1.32 -11.67
C LEU A 60 -9.27 -0.72 -10.26
N MET A 61 -10.28 0.09 -9.88
CA MET A 61 -10.37 0.71 -8.56
C MET A 61 -11.50 0.10 -7.75
N CYS A 62 -11.30 -0.04 -6.43
CA CYS A 62 -12.35 -0.47 -5.51
C CYS A 62 -13.05 -1.78 -5.94
N MET A 63 -12.28 -2.73 -6.47
CA MET A 63 -12.82 -3.95 -7.08
C MET A 63 -13.59 -4.84 -6.10
N SER A 64 -13.26 -4.80 -4.80
CA SER A 64 -13.98 -5.55 -3.76
C SER A 64 -15.10 -4.75 -3.07
N ILE A 65 -15.33 -3.51 -3.48
CA ILE A 65 -16.47 -2.70 -3.02
C ILE A 65 -17.72 -3.11 -3.80
N PRO A 66 -18.92 -3.20 -3.16
CA PRO A 66 -20.17 -3.56 -3.84
C PRO A 66 -20.51 -2.62 -4.99
N GLU A 67 -21.12 -3.19 -6.05
CA GLU A 67 -21.55 -2.44 -7.26
C GLU A 67 -22.51 -1.29 -6.95
N GLU A 68 -23.37 -1.43 -5.93
CA GLU A 68 -24.30 -0.38 -5.51
C GLU A 68 -23.60 0.90 -5.04
N TYR A 69 -22.32 0.83 -4.70
CA TYR A 69 -21.46 1.97 -4.36
C TYR A 69 -20.42 2.27 -5.46
N GLY A 70 -20.60 1.73 -6.66
CA GLY A 70 -19.73 1.98 -7.81
C GLY A 70 -18.46 1.14 -7.85
N GLY A 71 -18.29 0.17 -6.95
CA GLY A 71 -17.18 -0.79 -6.98
C GLY A 71 -17.38 -1.95 -7.94
N GLY A 72 -16.45 -2.87 -7.98
CA GLY A 72 -16.47 -4.03 -8.89
C GLY A 72 -17.28 -5.23 -8.41
N GLY A 73 -17.77 -5.25 -7.17
CA GLY A 73 -18.50 -6.39 -6.58
C GLY A 73 -17.69 -7.68 -6.42
N GLY A 74 -16.37 -7.60 -6.62
CA GLY A 74 -15.45 -8.73 -6.49
C GLY A 74 -15.00 -8.99 -5.04
N THR A 75 -13.82 -9.56 -4.90
CA THR A 75 -13.23 -9.90 -3.61
C THR A 75 -11.79 -9.37 -3.52
N PHE A 76 -11.16 -9.52 -2.35
CA PHE A 76 -9.73 -9.19 -2.17
C PHE A 76 -8.80 -9.93 -3.16
N ALA A 77 -9.22 -11.08 -3.73
CA ALA A 77 -8.45 -11.78 -4.76
C ALA A 77 -8.17 -10.91 -6.00
N HIS A 78 -9.15 -10.13 -6.45
CA HIS A 78 -9.02 -9.19 -7.57
C HIS A 78 -8.00 -8.08 -7.24
N GLU A 79 -8.07 -7.54 -6.02
CA GLU A 79 -7.13 -6.53 -5.54
C GLU A 79 -5.72 -7.09 -5.38
N ALA A 80 -5.59 -8.32 -4.87
CA ALA A 80 -4.30 -9.01 -4.77
C ALA A 80 -3.65 -9.25 -6.14
N ALA A 81 -4.44 -9.64 -7.15
CA ALA A 81 -3.96 -9.80 -8.51
C ALA A 81 -3.48 -8.46 -9.10
N PHE A 82 -4.25 -7.39 -8.93
CA PHE A 82 -3.90 -6.04 -9.36
C PHE A 82 -2.59 -5.54 -8.69
N LEU A 83 -2.46 -5.65 -7.37
CA LEU A 83 -1.27 -5.25 -6.62
C LEU A 83 -0.03 -6.09 -7.00
N THR A 84 -0.25 -7.37 -7.33
CA THR A 84 0.81 -8.24 -7.86
C THR A 84 1.33 -7.70 -9.19
N GLU A 85 0.45 -7.37 -10.14
CA GLU A 85 0.85 -6.86 -11.45
C GLU A 85 1.49 -5.47 -11.38
N GLN A 86 1.02 -4.59 -10.47
CA GLN A 86 1.68 -3.33 -10.16
C GLN A 86 3.15 -3.54 -9.80
N THR A 87 3.40 -4.44 -8.86
CA THR A 87 4.75 -4.74 -8.38
C THR A 87 5.61 -5.40 -9.46
N LEU A 88 5.04 -6.33 -10.24
CA LEU A 88 5.74 -6.97 -11.37
C LEU A 88 6.07 -5.98 -12.48
N ALA A 89 5.25 -4.97 -12.74
CA ALA A 89 5.55 -3.87 -13.64
C ALA A 89 6.69 -2.96 -13.11
N GLY A 90 6.95 -2.99 -11.80
CA GLY A 90 7.96 -2.17 -11.13
C GLY A 90 7.45 -0.79 -10.76
N ASP A 91 6.13 -0.58 -10.78
CA ASP A 91 5.57 0.67 -10.31
C ASP A 91 5.49 0.72 -8.79
N THR A 92 5.96 1.85 -8.24
CA THR A 92 5.82 2.23 -6.84
C THR A 92 5.28 3.66 -6.70
N SER A 93 4.82 4.27 -7.79
CA SER A 93 4.34 5.66 -7.79
C SER A 93 2.87 5.76 -7.38
N LEU A 94 2.00 4.90 -7.93
CA LEU A 94 0.59 4.87 -7.57
C LEU A 94 0.40 4.13 -6.25
N HIS A 95 -0.08 4.84 -5.20
CA HIS A 95 -0.36 4.17 -3.92
C HIS A 95 -1.81 3.64 -3.88
N LEU A 96 -2.10 2.75 -4.81
CA LEU A 96 -3.44 2.20 -5.03
C LEU A 96 -3.92 1.32 -3.87
N GLY A 97 -2.99 0.66 -3.15
CA GLY A 97 -3.34 -0.06 -1.93
C GLY A 97 -4.05 0.82 -0.89
N VAL A 98 -3.63 2.09 -0.72
CA VAL A 98 -4.31 3.03 0.18
C VAL A 98 -5.62 3.52 -0.44
N HIS A 99 -5.57 3.98 -1.69
CA HIS A 99 -6.71 4.62 -2.33
C HIS A 99 -7.84 3.65 -2.67
N ALA A 100 -7.52 2.51 -3.30
CA ALA A 100 -8.52 1.61 -3.86
C ALA A 100 -8.92 0.46 -2.91
N VAL A 101 -8.05 0.14 -1.92
CA VAL A 101 -8.28 -1.00 -1.01
C VAL A 101 -8.53 -0.52 0.42
N ILE A 102 -7.59 0.23 1.03
CA ILE A 102 -7.67 0.54 2.46
C ILE A 102 -8.83 1.51 2.76
N VAL A 103 -8.78 2.74 2.24
CA VAL A 103 -9.75 3.80 2.57
C VAL A 103 -11.19 3.42 2.23
N PRO A 104 -11.49 2.84 1.03
CA PRO A 104 -12.85 2.41 0.71
C PRO A 104 -13.42 1.40 1.70
N HIS A 105 -12.60 0.46 2.20
CA HIS A 105 -13.05 -0.52 3.18
C HIS A 105 -13.34 0.07 4.56
N TYR A 106 -12.62 1.13 4.98
CA TYR A 106 -13.02 1.88 6.18
C TYR A 106 -14.39 2.53 6.00
N ILE A 107 -14.63 3.16 4.84
CA ILE A 107 -15.93 3.79 4.55
C ILE A 107 -17.04 2.74 4.44
N LEU A 108 -16.78 1.63 3.76
CA LEU A 108 -17.75 0.53 3.62
C LEU A 108 -18.14 -0.06 4.98
N ALA A 109 -17.15 -0.32 5.85
CA ALA A 109 -17.36 -0.99 7.13
C ALA A 109 -18.01 -0.09 8.19
N TYR A 110 -17.69 1.20 8.20
CA TYR A 110 -18.04 2.09 9.31
C TYR A 110 -18.86 3.32 8.90
N GLY A 111 -18.93 3.61 7.60
CA GLY A 111 -19.66 4.77 7.08
C GLY A 111 -21.17 4.60 7.16
N THR A 112 -21.87 5.72 7.36
CA THR A 112 -23.33 5.79 7.16
C THR A 112 -23.66 5.57 5.68
N GLU A 113 -24.91 5.24 5.37
CA GLU A 113 -25.35 5.10 3.96
C GLU A 113 -25.14 6.37 3.15
N ALA A 114 -25.31 7.53 3.78
CA ALA A 114 -25.03 8.81 3.15
C ALA A 114 -23.54 8.98 2.80
N GLN A 115 -22.64 8.61 3.72
CA GLN A 115 -21.20 8.64 3.50
C GLN A 115 -20.78 7.64 2.41
N LYS A 116 -21.25 6.39 2.44
CA LYS A 116 -20.96 5.38 1.42
C LYS A 116 -21.34 5.87 0.03
N LYS A 117 -22.58 6.34 -0.14
CA LYS A 117 -23.10 6.86 -1.43
C LYS A 117 -22.40 8.14 -1.90
N ARG A 118 -21.92 8.96 -0.99
CA ARG A 118 -21.17 10.19 -1.33
C ARG A 118 -19.75 9.91 -1.79
N TYR A 119 -19.02 9.05 -1.07
CA TYR A 119 -17.57 8.91 -1.24
C TYR A 119 -17.19 7.74 -2.14
N LEU A 120 -17.75 6.53 -1.95
CA LEU A 120 -17.30 5.34 -2.63
C LEU A 120 -17.36 5.41 -4.16
N PRO A 121 -18.43 5.93 -4.82
CA PRO A 121 -18.48 6.01 -6.27
C PRO A 121 -17.38 6.93 -6.84
N LYS A 122 -17.03 8.00 -6.14
CA LYS A 122 -15.99 8.93 -6.57
C LYS A 122 -14.59 8.39 -6.39
N LEU A 123 -14.38 7.54 -5.39
CA LEU A 123 -13.13 6.81 -5.21
C LEU A 123 -12.98 5.72 -6.26
N ALA A 124 -14.04 4.99 -6.57
CA ALA A 124 -14.05 3.93 -7.57
C ALA A 124 -13.82 4.45 -8.99
N SER A 125 -14.34 5.63 -9.33
CA SER A 125 -14.09 6.29 -10.61
C SER A 125 -12.72 6.97 -10.72
N GLY A 126 -11.98 7.11 -9.60
CA GLY A 126 -10.73 7.88 -9.54
C GLY A 126 -10.93 9.40 -9.68
N GLU A 127 -12.17 9.89 -9.64
CA GLU A 127 -12.47 11.34 -9.61
C GLU A 127 -11.88 11.98 -8.37
N TRP A 128 -12.05 11.34 -7.21
CA TRP A 128 -11.44 11.72 -5.95
C TRP A 128 -10.36 10.74 -5.55
N ILE A 129 -9.27 11.24 -5.00
CA ILE A 129 -8.16 10.46 -4.46
C ILE A 129 -8.25 10.49 -2.93
N SER A 130 -8.02 9.34 -2.30
CA SER A 130 -8.11 9.23 -0.85
C SER A 130 -6.79 8.97 -0.16
N ALA A 131 -6.71 9.38 1.10
CA ALA A 131 -5.62 9.13 2.02
C ALA A 131 -6.15 8.74 3.41
N ILE A 132 -5.27 8.14 4.23
CA ILE A 132 -5.53 7.91 5.65
C ILE A 132 -4.40 8.53 6.48
N ALA A 133 -4.74 9.36 7.44
CA ALA A 133 -3.82 10.16 8.23
C ALA A 133 -3.88 9.76 9.71
N MET A 134 -2.98 8.85 10.10
CA MET A 134 -2.85 8.33 11.47
C MET A 134 -1.60 8.87 12.15
N THR A 135 -0.44 8.70 11.50
CA THR A 135 0.89 8.95 12.04
C THR A 135 1.15 10.44 12.27
N GLU A 136 1.81 10.75 13.40
CA GLU A 136 2.26 12.09 13.77
C GLU A 136 3.77 12.09 14.04
N PRO A 137 4.43 13.27 14.07
CA PRO A 137 5.86 13.35 14.39
C PRO A 137 6.24 12.65 15.71
N GLY A 138 5.34 12.63 16.70
CA GLY A 138 5.52 11.99 18.01
C GLY A 138 4.81 10.64 18.18
N ALA A 139 4.03 10.17 17.19
CA ALA A 139 3.17 8.99 17.34
C ALA A 139 3.13 8.15 16.05
N GLY A 140 4.02 7.17 15.95
CA GLY A 140 4.08 6.18 14.88
C GLY A 140 3.63 4.80 15.35
N SER A 141 4.55 4.02 15.92
CA SER A 141 4.24 2.69 16.48
C SER A 141 3.25 2.75 17.64
N ASP A 142 3.33 3.78 18.49
CA ASP A 142 2.32 4.06 19.53
C ASP A 142 1.33 5.12 19.04
N LEU A 143 0.34 4.69 18.24
CA LEU A 143 -0.73 5.59 17.77
C LEU A 143 -1.58 6.17 18.91
N GLN A 144 -1.60 5.54 20.09
CA GLN A 144 -2.34 6.06 21.23
C GLN A 144 -1.74 7.35 21.80
N ALA A 145 -0.46 7.61 21.49
CA ALA A 145 0.25 8.82 21.90
C ALA A 145 -0.03 10.02 20.97
N MET A 146 -0.91 9.90 19.96
CA MET A 146 -1.24 11.02 19.07
C MET A 146 -1.75 12.24 19.84
N THR A 147 -1.47 13.41 19.31
CA THR A 147 -1.79 14.72 19.90
C THR A 147 -2.78 15.53 19.08
N SER A 148 -3.00 15.19 17.81
CA SER A 148 -4.06 15.81 17.00
C SER A 148 -5.40 15.64 17.71
N ARG A 149 -6.18 16.71 17.75
CA ARG A 149 -7.43 16.77 18.51
C ARG A 149 -8.57 17.28 17.63
N ALA A 150 -9.76 16.80 17.88
CA ALA A 150 -11.01 17.30 17.35
C ALA A 150 -11.88 17.77 18.52
N VAL A 151 -11.98 19.07 18.70
CA VAL A 151 -12.73 19.69 19.80
C VAL A 151 -14.16 19.96 19.35
N PRO A 152 -15.18 19.54 20.09
CA PRO A 152 -16.59 19.82 19.73
C PRO A 152 -16.86 21.34 19.59
N THR A 153 -17.67 21.70 18.60
CA THR A 153 -18.22 23.03 18.34
C THR A 153 -19.72 22.94 18.16
N ASP A 154 -20.42 24.06 18.00
CA ASP A 154 -21.87 24.06 17.78
C ASP A 154 -22.28 23.32 16.49
N ASP A 155 -21.45 23.38 15.43
CA ASP A 155 -21.72 22.80 14.10
C ASP A 155 -20.97 21.49 13.82
N GLY A 156 -20.18 20.99 14.78
CA GLY A 156 -19.37 19.78 14.57
C GLY A 156 -18.10 19.78 15.41
N PHE A 157 -16.93 19.86 14.78
CA PHE A 157 -15.62 19.78 15.44
C PHE A 157 -14.63 20.78 14.82
N SER A 158 -13.72 21.29 15.65
CA SER A 158 -12.50 21.98 15.24
C SER A 158 -11.34 21.01 15.29
N LEU A 159 -10.75 20.68 14.14
CA LEU A 159 -9.64 19.73 14.01
C LEU A 159 -8.31 20.48 13.99
N SER A 160 -7.40 20.15 14.90
CA SER A 160 -6.05 20.71 14.95
C SER A 160 -5.01 19.63 15.17
N GLY A 161 -3.87 19.71 14.45
CA GLY A 161 -2.75 18.80 14.58
C GLY A 161 -1.93 18.65 13.30
N THR A 162 -0.84 17.89 13.40
CA THR A 162 0.07 17.60 12.29
C THR A 162 0.13 16.10 12.04
N LYS A 163 -0.07 15.71 10.79
CA LYS A 163 0.08 14.34 10.34
C LYS A 163 1.30 14.22 9.42
N CYS A 164 2.06 13.14 9.53
CA CYS A 164 3.27 12.93 8.74
C CYS A 164 3.28 11.56 8.06
N PHE A 165 4.07 11.45 6.99
CA PHE A 165 4.19 10.25 6.16
C PHE A 165 2.87 9.82 5.52
N ILE A 166 2.04 10.77 5.11
CA ILE A 166 0.72 10.49 4.56
C ILE A 166 0.83 10.21 3.07
N SER A 167 0.57 8.96 2.69
CA SER A 167 0.49 8.51 1.30
C SER A 167 -0.70 9.19 0.60
N ASN A 168 -0.52 9.59 -0.64
CA ASN A 168 -1.46 10.40 -1.41
C ASN A 168 -1.73 11.79 -0.81
N GLY A 169 -0.91 12.26 0.16
CA GLY A 169 -1.17 13.48 0.90
C GLY A 169 -1.26 14.76 0.04
N LEU A 170 -0.48 14.84 -1.06
CA LEU A 170 -0.55 15.96 -2.00
C LEU A 170 -1.75 15.86 -2.94
N ASN A 171 -2.11 14.65 -3.34
CA ASN A 171 -3.16 14.40 -4.31
C ASN A 171 -4.55 14.19 -3.68
N ALA A 172 -4.64 13.90 -2.38
CA ALA A 172 -5.90 13.55 -1.72
C ALA A 172 -6.97 14.64 -1.82
N ASP A 173 -8.18 14.23 -2.10
CA ASP A 173 -9.42 15.00 -2.03
C ASP A 173 -10.20 14.65 -0.76
N VAL A 174 -10.03 13.43 -0.27
CA VAL A 174 -10.67 12.92 0.95
C VAL A 174 -9.61 12.25 1.83
N VAL A 175 -9.59 12.61 3.11
CA VAL A 175 -8.65 12.06 4.08
C VAL A 175 -9.40 11.49 5.27
N ILE A 176 -9.19 10.20 5.59
CA ILE A 176 -9.61 9.67 6.89
C ILE A 176 -8.57 10.13 7.92
N VAL A 177 -8.97 10.97 8.86
CA VAL A 177 -8.09 11.54 9.90
C VAL A 177 -8.42 10.93 11.24
N ALA A 178 -7.42 10.35 11.91
CA ALA A 178 -7.50 9.93 13.30
C ALA A 178 -7.17 11.12 14.22
N ALA A 179 -8.03 11.44 15.17
CA ALA A 179 -7.79 12.52 16.13
C ALA A 179 -8.39 12.20 17.50
N LYS A 180 -7.85 12.82 18.55
CA LYS A 180 -8.37 12.73 19.90
C LYS A 180 -9.67 13.56 20.04
N THR A 181 -10.73 12.89 20.45
CA THR A 181 -11.99 13.51 20.91
C THR A 181 -12.13 13.46 22.43
N ASP A 182 -11.39 12.55 23.07
CA ASP A 182 -11.15 12.55 24.53
C ASP A 182 -9.64 12.44 24.79
N PRO A 183 -8.96 13.52 25.20
CA PRO A 183 -7.51 13.52 25.42
C PRO A 183 -7.09 12.63 26.61
N ASN A 184 -8.00 12.31 27.54
CA ASN A 184 -7.69 11.57 28.75
C ASN A 184 -7.81 10.04 28.58
N ALA A 185 -8.46 9.57 27.51
CA ALA A 185 -8.85 8.18 27.33
C ALA A 185 -7.89 7.36 26.45
N ARG A 186 -6.62 7.79 26.24
CA ARG A 186 -5.64 7.10 25.39
C ARG A 186 -6.27 6.63 24.06
N GLY A 187 -6.20 5.33 23.73
CA GLY A 187 -6.81 4.76 22.52
C GLY A 187 -8.32 4.87 22.47
N ALA A 188 -9.00 4.74 23.62
CA ALA A 188 -10.46 4.89 23.73
C ALA A 188 -10.95 6.34 23.54
N GLY A 189 -10.05 7.30 23.38
CA GLY A 189 -10.41 8.69 23.07
C GLY A 189 -10.14 9.08 21.63
N ILE A 190 -9.86 8.12 20.72
CA ILE A 190 -9.58 8.39 19.31
C ILE A 190 -10.84 8.17 18.49
N SER A 191 -11.13 9.13 17.61
CA SER A 191 -12.19 9.04 16.59
C SER A 191 -11.58 9.14 15.19
N LEU A 192 -12.28 8.62 14.19
CA LEU A 192 -11.98 8.78 12.79
C LEU A 192 -12.95 9.79 12.15
N PHE A 193 -12.42 10.64 11.29
CA PHE A 193 -13.19 11.63 10.56
C PHE A 193 -12.93 11.49 9.06
N ILE A 194 -13.96 11.56 8.23
CA ILE A 194 -13.83 11.73 6.79
C ILE A 194 -13.71 13.22 6.52
N VAL A 195 -12.50 13.69 6.25
CA VAL A 195 -12.21 15.08 5.96
C VAL A 195 -12.21 15.31 4.46
N ASP A 196 -13.16 16.09 3.97
CA ASP A 196 -13.28 16.50 2.58
C ASP A 196 -12.48 17.79 2.36
N VAL A 197 -11.48 17.73 1.50
CA VAL A 197 -10.59 18.86 1.15
C VAL A 197 -10.73 19.26 -0.30
N THR A 198 -11.89 18.98 -0.92
CA THR A 198 -12.18 19.29 -2.32
C THR A 198 -12.48 20.77 -2.55
N GLU A 199 -12.93 21.50 -1.53
CA GLU A 199 -13.25 22.92 -1.62
C GLU A 199 -11.98 23.76 -1.71
N ARG A 200 -11.36 23.75 -2.89
CA ARG A 200 -10.18 24.56 -3.19
C ARG A 200 -10.61 25.88 -3.81
N SER A 201 -10.19 26.99 -3.21
CA SER A 201 -10.39 28.33 -3.77
C SER A 201 -9.14 28.77 -4.52
N ALA A 202 -9.25 29.03 -5.83
CA ALA A 202 -8.16 29.53 -6.68
C ALA A 202 -6.85 28.69 -6.61
N GLY A 203 -6.97 27.35 -6.40
CA GLY A 203 -5.82 26.45 -6.30
C GLY A 203 -5.20 26.35 -4.91
N SER A 204 -5.77 27.02 -3.91
CA SER A 204 -5.35 26.93 -2.50
C SER A 204 -6.20 25.91 -1.75
N ASP A 205 -5.59 25.24 -0.78
CA ASP A 205 -6.30 24.34 0.14
C ASP A 205 -7.37 25.10 0.96
N PRO A 206 -8.38 24.41 1.50
CA PRO A 206 -9.38 25.03 2.38
C PRO A 206 -8.75 25.74 3.60
N VAL A 207 -9.41 26.75 4.11
CA VAL A 207 -8.95 27.49 5.30
C VAL A 207 -8.79 26.55 6.49
N GLY A 208 -7.65 26.61 7.18
CA GLY A 208 -7.32 25.74 8.30
C GLY A 208 -6.73 24.37 7.90
N PHE A 209 -6.53 24.12 6.61
CA PHE A 209 -5.84 22.94 6.10
C PHE A 209 -4.70 23.32 5.16
N SER A 210 -3.56 22.64 5.27
CA SER A 210 -2.45 22.80 4.32
C SER A 210 -1.63 21.52 4.19
N ARG A 211 -0.90 21.41 3.07
CA ARG A 211 -0.02 20.30 2.74
C ARG A 211 1.43 20.75 2.77
N GLY A 212 2.30 19.88 3.30
CA GLY A 212 3.74 20.03 3.14
C GLY A 212 4.20 19.71 1.71
N ALA A 213 5.49 19.84 1.48
CA ALA A 213 6.10 19.39 0.23
C ALA A 213 6.19 17.85 0.17
N ALA A 214 6.37 17.31 -1.04
CA ALA A 214 6.68 15.90 -1.23
C ALA A 214 7.93 15.51 -0.42
N LEU A 215 7.82 14.46 0.39
CA LEU A 215 8.94 13.99 1.20
C LEU A 215 10.04 13.37 0.33
N ARG A 216 11.29 13.76 0.59
CA ARG A 216 12.46 13.20 -0.07
C ARG A 216 12.81 11.86 0.57
N LYS A 217 12.46 10.76 -0.10
CA LYS A 217 12.62 9.39 0.41
C LYS A 217 13.83 8.69 -0.19
N ILE A 218 14.31 7.62 0.47
CA ILE A 218 15.36 6.74 -0.05
C ILE A 218 14.86 6.01 -1.30
N GLY A 219 13.69 5.40 -1.23
CA GLY A 219 12.99 4.69 -2.30
C GLY A 219 11.58 5.24 -2.53
N GLN A 220 10.82 4.57 -3.41
CA GLN A 220 9.46 4.97 -3.79
C GLN A 220 9.34 6.46 -4.11
N LYS A 221 10.30 6.95 -4.91
CA LYS A 221 10.47 8.39 -5.14
C LYS A 221 9.28 9.04 -5.83
N GLY A 222 8.61 8.29 -6.71
CA GLY A 222 7.41 8.76 -7.41
C GLY A 222 6.12 8.67 -6.59
N GLN A 223 6.16 8.03 -5.41
CA GLN A 223 5.00 7.92 -4.56
C GLN A 223 4.77 9.22 -3.80
N ASP A 224 3.56 9.75 -3.89
CA ASP A 224 3.09 10.87 -3.10
C ASP A 224 3.11 10.54 -1.60
N THR A 225 3.90 11.28 -0.85
CA THR A 225 3.98 11.18 0.60
C THR A 225 4.26 12.57 1.16
N ALA A 226 3.37 13.09 1.99
CA ALA A 226 3.47 14.45 2.51
C ALA A 226 3.10 14.54 4.00
N GLU A 227 3.34 15.72 4.57
CA GLU A 227 2.76 16.14 5.84
C GLU A 227 1.44 16.86 5.58
N LEU A 228 0.49 16.72 6.51
CA LEU A 228 -0.78 17.43 6.50
C LEU A 228 -0.92 18.21 7.81
N PHE A 229 -1.33 19.47 7.69
CA PHE A 229 -1.49 20.39 8.82
C PHE A 229 -2.94 20.83 8.94
N PHE A 230 -3.47 20.75 10.14
CA PHE A 230 -4.81 21.19 10.50
C PHE A 230 -4.70 22.25 11.58
N GLU A 231 -5.25 23.44 11.33
CA GLU A 231 -5.25 24.59 12.22
C GLU A 231 -6.70 25.07 12.41
N ASP A 232 -7.35 24.56 13.45
CA ASP A 232 -8.78 24.82 13.73
C ASP A 232 -9.68 24.57 12.51
N PHE A 233 -9.35 23.51 11.73
CA PHE A 233 -10.08 23.15 10.53
C PHE A 233 -11.50 22.69 10.89
N PRO A 234 -12.55 23.30 10.32
CA PRO A 234 -13.94 22.95 10.62
C PRO A 234 -14.28 21.57 10.02
N VAL A 235 -14.78 20.67 10.84
CA VAL A 235 -15.25 19.33 10.45
C VAL A 235 -16.70 19.18 10.87
N PRO A 236 -17.65 18.95 9.95
CA PRO A 236 -19.05 18.83 10.28
C PRO A 236 -19.31 17.58 11.14
N ALA A 237 -20.39 17.59 11.91
CA ALA A 237 -20.73 16.50 12.84
C ALA A 237 -20.93 15.16 12.13
N ASP A 238 -21.44 15.15 10.91
CA ASP A 238 -21.67 13.99 10.07
C ASP A 238 -20.40 13.43 9.39
N ALA A 239 -19.25 14.07 9.58
CA ALA A 239 -17.96 13.57 9.12
C ALA A 239 -17.36 12.48 10.03
N VAL A 240 -17.90 12.23 11.20
CA VAL A 240 -17.46 11.14 12.08
C VAL A 240 -17.65 9.80 11.35
N LEU A 241 -16.58 9.03 11.23
CA LEU A 241 -16.62 7.70 10.62
C LEU A 241 -16.86 6.64 11.70
N GLY A 242 -18.04 6.04 11.69
CA GLY A 242 -18.47 5.09 12.72
C GLY A 242 -18.87 5.77 14.02
N SER A 243 -18.37 5.28 15.15
CA SER A 243 -18.72 5.83 16.47
C SER A 243 -17.64 6.77 17.02
N LEU A 244 -18.09 7.83 17.68
CA LEU A 244 -17.19 8.71 18.42
C LEU A 244 -16.41 7.89 19.47
N ASN A 245 -15.10 8.15 19.59
CA ASN A 245 -14.16 7.41 20.43
C ASN A 245 -13.95 5.92 20.06
N GLY A 246 -14.52 5.46 18.93
CA GLY A 246 -14.37 4.09 18.42
C GLY A 246 -13.18 3.89 17.46
N GLY A 247 -12.50 4.95 17.08
CA GLY A 247 -11.53 4.96 15.99
C GLY A 247 -10.37 3.99 16.17
N PHE A 248 -9.84 3.84 17.38
CA PHE A 248 -8.72 2.92 17.61
C PHE A 248 -9.11 1.44 17.44
N ALA A 249 -10.35 1.07 17.80
CA ALA A 249 -10.86 -0.27 17.55
C ALA A 249 -11.04 -0.52 16.05
N GLN A 250 -11.58 0.45 15.31
CA GLN A 250 -11.73 0.41 13.86
C GLN A 250 -10.39 0.22 13.15
N LEU A 251 -9.35 1.01 13.52
CA LEU A 251 -8.00 0.86 13.02
C LEU A 251 -7.47 -0.56 13.23
N LYS A 252 -7.59 -1.12 14.44
CA LYS A 252 -7.11 -2.47 14.74
C LYS A 252 -7.77 -3.55 13.87
N THR A 253 -9.05 -3.42 13.57
CA THR A 253 -9.80 -4.38 12.75
C THR A 253 -9.31 -4.37 11.31
N GLN A 254 -9.10 -3.20 10.70
CA GLN A 254 -8.69 -3.09 9.30
C GLN A 254 -7.22 -3.44 9.06
N LEU A 255 -6.34 -3.27 10.06
CA LEU A 255 -4.91 -3.52 9.93
C LEU A 255 -4.54 -4.95 9.48
N ALA A 256 -5.40 -5.95 9.68
CA ALA A 256 -5.12 -7.31 9.21
C ALA A 256 -5.06 -7.36 7.67
N THR A 257 -6.05 -6.79 6.99
CA THR A 257 -6.08 -6.66 5.51
C THR A 257 -4.91 -5.84 5.00
N GLU A 258 -4.63 -4.69 5.63
CA GLU A 258 -3.51 -3.82 5.25
C GLU A 258 -2.16 -4.57 5.25
N ARG A 259 -1.94 -5.47 6.22
CA ARG A 259 -0.73 -6.30 6.31
C ARG A 259 -0.61 -7.30 5.17
N VAL A 260 -1.73 -7.88 4.72
CA VAL A 260 -1.73 -8.82 3.57
C VAL A 260 -1.39 -8.09 2.27
N ILE A 261 -1.90 -6.87 2.06
CA ILE A 261 -1.52 -6.00 0.93
C ILE A 261 0.01 -5.90 0.80
N LEU A 262 0.69 -5.64 1.92
CA LEU A 262 2.14 -5.55 1.94
C LEU A 262 2.82 -6.90 1.63
N GLY A 263 2.26 -7.99 2.14
CA GLY A 263 2.74 -9.34 1.84
C GLY A 263 2.65 -9.68 0.36
N VAL A 264 1.56 -9.31 -0.30
CA VAL A 264 1.37 -9.48 -1.76
C VAL A 264 2.47 -8.77 -2.53
N ALA A 265 2.70 -7.49 -2.25
CA ALA A 265 3.75 -6.71 -2.90
C ALA A 265 5.16 -7.26 -2.60
N ALA A 266 5.42 -7.69 -1.37
CA ALA A 266 6.71 -8.26 -0.98
C ALA A 266 7.05 -9.53 -1.76
N VAL A 267 6.07 -10.43 -1.93
CA VAL A 267 6.27 -11.69 -2.67
C VAL A 267 6.46 -11.43 -4.16
N ALA A 268 5.63 -10.61 -4.78
CA ALA A 268 5.77 -10.24 -6.19
C ALA A 268 7.13 -9.58 -6.47
N SER A 269 7.61 -8.76 -5.54
CA SER A 269 8.92 -8.12 -5.63
C SER A 269 10.08 -9.13 -5.54
N MET A 270 10.00 -10.15 -4.66
CA MET A 270 11.00 -11.22 -4.59
C MET A 270 11.06 -12.04 -5.89
N GLU A 271 9.90 -12.41 -6.44
CA GLU A 271 9.79 -13.15 -7.70
C GLU A 271 10.42 -12.36 -8.85
N ARG A 272 10.10 -11.07 -8.96
CA ARG A 272 10.70 -10.17 -9.96
C ARG A 272 12.21 -10.04 -9.79
N ALA A 273 12.71 -9.87 -8.56
CA ALA A 273 14.15 -9.76 -8.30
C ALA A 273 14.91 -11.01 -8.74
N VAL A 274 14.38 -12.20 -8.43
CA VAL A 274 14.98 -13.47 -8.83
C VAL A 274 14.98 -13.61 -10.36
N GLU A 275 13.86 -13.30 -11.03
CA GLU A 275 13.74 -13.40 -12.49
C GLU A 275 14.76 -12.48 -13.20
N LEU A 276 14.80 -11.20 -12.83
CA LEU A 276 15.77 -10.23 -13.37
C LEU A 276 17.21 -10.67 -13.16
N THR A 277 17.50 -11.25 -12.00
CA THR A 277 18.87 -11.67 -11.67
C THR A 277 19.28 -12.93 -12.42
N VAL A 278 18.35 -13.88 -12.61
CA VAL A 278 18.59 -15.08 -13.45
C VAL A 278 18.86 -14.66 -14.89
N GLU A 279 18.09 -13.73 -15.44
CA GLU A 279 18.29 -13.23 -16.80
C GLU A 279 19.64 -12.53 -16.92
N TYR A 280 19.94 -11.58 -16.03
CA TYR A 280 21.19 -10.85 -16.01
C TYR A 280 22.41 -11.79 -15.91
N THR A 281 22.41 -12.75 -14.98
CA THR A 281 23.55 -13.66 -14.75
C THR A 281 23.77 -14.62 -15.90
N LYS A 282 22.76 -14.96 -16.70
CA LYS A 282 22.88 -15.74 -17.93
C LYS A 282 23.53 -14.95 -19.07
N GLN A 283 23.34 -13.63 -19.10
CA GLN A 283 23.89 -12.74 -20.14
C GLN A 283 25.29 -12.21 -19.76
N ARG A 284 25.54 -11.98 -18.47
CA ARG A 284 26.79 -11.43 -17.97
C ARG A 284 27.91 -12.47 -18.02
N ASN A 285 28.98 -12.20 -18.79
CA ASN A 285 30.16 -13.03 -18.85
C ASN A 285 31.23 -12.59 -17.86
N VAL A 286 31.84 -13.54 -17.16
CA VAL A 286 33.01 -13.38 -16.27
C VAL A 286 33.91 -14.60 -16.45
N PHE A 287 35.21 -14.40 -16.48
CA PHE A 287 36.20 -15.48 -16.66
C PHE A 287 35.86 -16.41 -17.85
N ASN A 288 35.45 -15.84 -18.99
CA ASN A 288 35.05 -16.52 -20.23
C ASN A 288 33.82 -17.44 -20.16
N ALA A 289 32.97 -17.27 -19.16
CA ALA A 289 31.71 -18.00 -19.01
C ALA A 289 30.59 -17.10 -18.47
N PRO A 290 29.30 -17.42 -18.70
CA PRO A 290 28.22 -16.73 -18.03
C PRO A 290 28.36 -16.77 -16.51
N LEU A 291 28.07 -15.69 -15.82
CA LEU A 291 28.09 -15.63 -14.36
C LEU A 291 27.22 -16.73 -13.75
N PHE A 292 26.11 -17.08 -14.39
CA PHE A 292 25.24 -18.21 -14.02
C PHE A 292 25.95 -19.56 -14.00
N ALA A 293 27.03 -19.76 -14.75
CA ALA A 293 27.81 -21.01 -14.73
C ALA A 293 28.61 -21.22 -13.42
N MET A 294 28.81 -20.15 -12.65
CA MET A 294 29.53 -20.21 -11.38
C MET A 294 28.64 -20.89 -10.31
N GLN A 295 29.21 -21.85 -9.58
CA GLN A 295 28.46 -22.66 -8.59
C GLN A 295 27.81 -21.78 -7.52
N ASN A 296 28.55 -20.80 -6.98
CA ASN A 296 28.01 -19.90 -5.95
C ASN A 296 26.81 -19.11 -6.46
N THR A 297 26.88 -18.56 -7.70
CA THR A 297 25.75 -17.82 -8.29
C THR A 297 24.50 -18.69 -8.38
N ARG A 298 24.63 -19.94 -8.79
CA ARG A 298 23.50 -20.88 -8.87
C ARG A 298 22.95 -21.22 -7.50
N PHE A 299 23.78 -21.37 -6.48
CA PHE A 299 23.34 -21.67 -5.12
C PHE A 299 22.59 -20.47 -4.50
N GLU A 300 23.13 -19.26 -4.64
CA GLU A 300 22.45 -18.03 -4.21
C GLU A 300 21.07 -17.89 -4.85
N LEU A 301 20.98 -18.08 -6.18
CA LEU A 301 19.72 -17.98 -6.90
C LEU A 301 18.73 -19.10 -6.52
N ALA A 302 19.22 -20.33 -6.29
CA ALA A 302 18.38 -21.43 -5.85
C ALA A 302 17.76 -21.17 -4.46
N GLU A 303 18.54 -20.63 -3.53
CA GLU A 303 18.04 -20.24 -2.21
C GLU A 303 17.04 -19.07 -2.29
N CYS A 304 17.36 -18.02 -3.06
CA CYS A 304 16.45 -16.89 -3.28
C CYS A 304 15.13 -17.35 -3.91
N ALA A 305 15.19 -18.21 -4.93
CA ALA A 305 14.00 -18.79 -5.56
C ALA A 305 13.18 -19.65 -4.59
N THR A 306 13.85 -20.40 -3.71
CA THR A 306 13.18 -21.23 -2.69
C THR A 306 12.45 -20.33 -1.68
N ILE A 307 13.10 -19.25 -1.19
CA ILE A 307 12.48 -18.30 -0.28
C ILE A 307 11.26 -17.63 -0.94
N ALA A 308 11.38 -17.18 -2.20
CA ALA A 308 10.27 -16.60 -2.93
C ALA A 308 9.11 -17.58 -3.09
N HIS A 309 9.39 -18.86 -3.40
CA HIS A 309 8.38 -19.91 -3.53
C HIS A 309 7.65 -20.19 -2.21
N VAL A 310 8.37 -20.37 -1.09
CA VAL A 310 7.77 -20.58 0.23
C VAL A 310 6.93 -19.36 0.63
N SER A 311 7.43 -18.16 0.33
CA SER A 311 6.70 -16.90 0.56
C SER A 311 5.40 -16.83 -0.25
N ARG A 312 5.42 -17.30 -1.50
CA ARG A 312 4.23 -17.38 -2.37
C ARG A 312 3.17 -18.31 -1.77
N VAL A 313 3.56 -19.51 -1.34
CA VAL A 313 2.63 -20.45 -0.69
C VAL A 313 1.98 -19.83 0.55
N PHE A 314 2.76 -19.14 1.37
CA PHE A 314 2.24 -18.51 2.59
C PHE A 314 1.30 -17.34 2.28
N ILE A 315 1.64 -16.45 1.33
CA ILE A 315 0.75 -15.33 1.00
C ILE A 315 -0.52 -15.80 0.28
N ASP A 316 -0.47 -16.84 -0.55
CA ASP A 316 -1.64 -17.42 -1.21
C ASP A 316 -2.63 -17.98 -0.17
N GLN A 317 -2.12 -18.63 0.89
CA GLN A 317 -2.94 -19.05 2.03
C GLN A 317 -3.58 -17.84 2.75
N CYS A 318 -2.84 -16.75 2.96
CA CYS A 318 -3.37 -15.54 3.60
C CYS A 318 -4.46 -14.87 2.74
N ILE A 319 -4.27 -14.81 1.41
CA ILE A 319 -5.26 -14.27 0.47
C ILE A 319 -6.55 -15.12 0.54
N SER A 320 -6.43 -16.45 0.43
CA SER A 320 -7.58 -17.35 0.54
C SER A 320 -8.32 -17.17 1.87
N ALA A 321 -7.59 -17.16 2.99
CA ALA A 321 -8.16 -16.95 4.32
C ALA A 321 -8.87 -15.59 4.47
N LEU A 322 -8.33 -14.54 3.82
CA LEU A 322 -8.96 -13.21 3.82
C LEU A 322 -10.24 -13.20 2.99
N VAL A 323 -10.23 -13.82 1.80
CA VAL A 323 -11.42 -13.95 0.94
C VAL A 323 -12.53 -14.73 1.65
N ASP A 324 -12.17 -15.78 2.38
CA ASP A 324 -13.11 -16.62 3.14
C ASP A 324 -13.53 -16.02 4.51
N GLY A 325 -12.95 -14.89 4.90
CA GLY A 325 -13.27 -14.18 6.15
C GLY A 325 -12.72 -14.81 7.43
N HIS A 326 -11.67 -15.64 7.35
CA HIS A 326 -11.09 -16.32 8.54
C HIS A 326 -9.62 -15.93 8.83
N LEU A 327 -9.08 -14.92 8.17
CA LEU A 327 -7.72 -14.48 8.45
C LEU A 327 -7.63 -13.88 9.85
N ASP A 328 -6.85 -14.50 10.72
CA ASP A 328 -6.61 -13.98 12.05
C ASP A 328 -5.47 -12.93 12.08
N VAL A 329 -5.50 -12.08 13.11
CA VAL A 329 -4.55 -10.95 13.27
C VAL A 329 -3.11 -11.42 13.44
N THR A 330 -2.89 -12.59 14.06
CA THR A 330 -1.56 -13.16 14.32
C THR A 330 -0.93 -13.65 13.03
N THR A 331 -1.68 -14.40 12.21
CA THR A 331 -1.24 -14.84 10.88
C THR A 331 -0.93 -13.65 9.97
N ALA A 332 -1.78 -12.61 9.97
CA ALA A 332 -1.51 -11.37 9.22
C ALA A 332 -0.23 -10.67 9.70
N ALA A 333 0.04 -10.66 11.02
CA ALA A 333 1.27 -10.10 11.57
C ALA A 333 2.50 -10.93 11.20
N MET A 334 2.39 -12.28 11.20
CA MET A 334 3.44 -13.19 10.72
C MET A 334 3.77 -12.94 9.26
N ALA A 335 2.74 -12.84 8.40
CA ALA A 335 2.91 -12.57 6.98
C ALA A 335 3.64 -11.24 6.77
N LYS A 336 3.19 -10.15 7.40
CA LYS A 336 3.78 -8.83 7.23
C LYS A 336 5.26 -8.80 7.60
N TYR A 337 5.64 -9.23 8.83
CA TYR A 337 7.03 -9.06 9.25
C TYR A 337 7.97 -10.00 8.50
N TRP A 338 7.56 -11.27 8.34
CA TRP A 338 8.43 -12.28 7.74
C TRP A 338 8.64 -12.01 6.25
N LEU A 339 7.56 -11.72 5.49
CA LEU A 339 7.65 -11.42 4.06
C LEU A 339 8.44 -10.14 3.78
N ALA A 340 8.29 -9.10 4.62
CA ALA A 340 9.08 -7.88 4.50
C ALA A 340 10.59 -8.11 4.80
N ASP A 341 10.92 -8.98 5.74
CA ASP A 341 12.30 -9.37 6.03
C ASP A 341 12.90 -10.17 4.87
N GLN A 342 12.16 -11.16 4.33
CA GLN A 342 12.62 -11.97 3.21
C GLN A 342 12.76 -11.15 1.93
N GLN A 343 11.84 -10.24 1.65
CA GLN A 343 11.94 -9.34 0.50
C GLN A 343 13.27 -8.57 0.50
N CYS A 344 13.59 -7.91 1.61
CA CYS A 344 14.85 -7.17 1.72
C CYS A 344 16.07 -8.09 1.57
N ALA A 345 16.05 -9.27 2.18
CA ALA A 345 17.15 -10.21 2.11
C ALA A 345 17.36 -10.79 0.71
N VAL A 346 16.28 -11.17 0.02
CA VAL A 346 16.35 -11.70 -1.35
C VAL A 346 16.83 -10.63 -2.32
N ILE A 347 16.32 -9.40 -2.23
CA ILE A 347 16.72 -8.32 -3.13
C ILE A 347 18.19 -7.94 -2.91
N ASP A 348 18.67 -7.90 -1.66
CA ASP A 348 20.08 -7.62 -1.33
C ASP A 348 21.02 -8.66 -1.96
N ARG A 349 20.70 -9.94 -1.84
CA ARG A 349 21.45 -11.05 -2.45
C ARG A 349 21.42 -10.99 -3.98
N CYS A 350 20.26 -10.67 -4.56
CA CYS A 350 20.11 -10.48 -6.00
C CYS A 350 20.95 -9.31 -6.49
N LEU A 351 20.89 -8.15 -5.82
CA LEU A 351 21.66 -6.96 -6.15
C LEU A 351 23.16 -7.25 -6.16
N GLN A 352 23.66 -8.02 -5.19
CA GLN A 352 25.08 -8.40 -5.12
C GLN A 352 25.55 -9.10 -6.39
N LEU A 353 24.70 -9.91 -7.03
CA LEU A 353 25.04 -10.62 -8.27
C LEU A 353 25.12 -9.71 -9.50
N PHE A 354 24.58 -8.50 -9.45
CA PHE A 354 24.78 -7.48 -10.49
C PHE A 354 26.15 -6.79 -10.39
N GLY A 355 26.85 -6.91 -9.23
CA GLY A 355 28.11 -6.22 -9.01
C GLY A 355 27.94 -4.70 -9.08
N GLY A 356 28.86 -3.99 -9.74
CA GLY A 356 28.79 -2.53 -9.88
C GLY A 356 27.50 -2.02 -10.54
N TYR A 357 26.91 -2.79 -11.44
CA TYR A 357 25.63 -2.43 -12.07
C TYR A 357 24.43 -2.49 -11.09
N GLY A 358 24.51 -3.30 -10.04
CA GLY A 358 23.51 -3.30 -8.97
C GLY A 358 23.47 -2.01 -8.15
N TYR A 359 24.49 -1.15 -8.26
CA TYR A 359 24.56 0.15 -7.59
C TYR A 359 24.12 1.32 -8.47
N SER A 360 23.76 1.05 -9.74
CA SER A 360 23.27 2.04 -10.69
C SER A 360 21.74 1.99 -10.78
N LEU A 361 21.10 3.16 -10.70
CA LEU A 361 19.64 3.29 -10.88
C LEU A 361 19.17 3.00 -12.32
N GLU A 362 20.08 2.79 -13.26
CA GLU A 362 19.76 2.30 -14.61
C GLU A 362 19.30 0.84 -14.60
N TYR A 363 19.60 0.11 -13.51
CA TYR A 363 19.17 -1.28 -13.33
C TYR A 363 18.04 -1.35 -12.30
N PRO A 364 16.92 -2.01 -12.64
CA PRO A 364 15.73 -2.08 -11.76
C PRO A 364 16.03 -2.60 -10.34
N ILE A 365 17.01 -3.51 -10.20
CA ILE A 365 17.36 -4.10 -8.91
C ILE A 365 17.82 -3.06 -7.88
N ALA A 366 18.50 -1.98 -8.32
CA ALA A 366 18.94 -0.89 -7.44
C ALA A 366 17.73 -0.11 -6.88
N GLN A 367 16.75 0.17 -7.72
CA GLN A 367 15.51 0.81 -7.29
C GLN A 367 14.71 -0.11 -6.35
N MET A 368 14.58 -1.40 -6.69
CA MET A 368 13.91 -2.40 -5.86
C MET A 368 14.52 -2.49 -4.46
N TYR A 369 15.85 -2.41 -4.34
CA TYR A 369 16.56 -2.41 -3.07
C TYR A 369 16.16 -1.21 -2.19
N ALA A 370 16.14 -0.02 -2.79
CA ALA A 370 15.75 1.20 -2.10
C ALA A 370 14.26 1.16 -1.69
N ASP A 371 13.39 0.70 -2.58
CA ASP A 371 11.94 0.65 -2.38
C ASP A 371 11.53 -0.37 -1.32
N ALA A 372 12.20 -1.52 -1.26
CA ALA A 372 11.88 -2.57 -0.29
C ALA A 372 12.10 -2.14 1.16
N ARG A 373 13.00 -1.20 1.43
CA ARG A 373 13.43 -0.89 2.81
C ARG A 373 12.29 -0.40 3.70
N ILE A 374 11.32 0.31 3.15
CA ILE A 374 10.18 0.85 3.91
C ILE A 374 9.22 -0.24 4.39
N GLN A 375 9.19 -1.41 3.73
CA GLN A 375 8.28 -2.51 4.04
C GLN A 375 8.40 -3.00 5.49
N LYS A 376 9.58 -2.87 6.10
CA LYS A 376 9.81 -3.23 7.51
C LYS A 376 9.28 -2.20 8.51
N ILE A 377 8.90 -1.01 8.05
CA ILE A 377 8.60 0.16 8.89
C ILE A 377 7.11 0.46 8.93
N TYR A 378 6.49 0.68 7.77
CA TYR A 378 5.09 1.13 7.72
C TYR A 378 4.08 -0.01 7.96
N ALA A 379 2.79 0.34 8.12
CA ALA A 379 1.69 -0.55 8.53
C ALA A 379 2.00 -1.41 9.78
N GLY A 380 2.77 -0.81 10.70
CA GLY A 380 3.31 -1.45 11.90
C GLY A 380 4.72 -2.00 11.68
N ALA A 381 5.69 -1.45 12.42
CA ALA A 381 7.08 -1.92 12.35
C ALA A 381 7.18 -3.43 12.66
N ASN A 382 8.17 -4.11 12.08
CA ASN A 382 8.33 -5.56 12.25
C ASN A 382 8.46 -5.95 13.73
N GLU A 383 9.02 -5.08 14.59
CA GLU A 383 9.09 -5.26 16.03
C GLU A 383 7.70 -5.29 16.67
N VAL A 384 6.78 -4.42 16.22
CA VAL A 384 5.39 -4.41 16.69
C VAL A 384 4.67 -5.69 16.25
N MET A 385 4.94 -6.19 15.04
CA MET A 385 4.38 -7.47 14.57
C MET A 385 4.85 -8.64 15.43
N LYS A 386 6.15 -8.71 15.74
CA LYS A 386 6.73 -9.73 16.64
C LYS A 386 6.12 -9.68 18.03
N GLU A 387 5.90 -8.49 18.57
CA GLU A 387 5.22 -8.31 19.87
C GLU A 387 3.77 -8.83 19.83
N LEU A 388 3.02 -8.54 18.74
CA LEU A 388 1.65 -9.05 18.58
C LEU A 388 1.62 -10.58 18.54
N ILE A 389 2.55 -11.21 17.84
CA ILE A 389 2.69 -12.66 17.78
C ILE A 389 3.06 -13.23 19.16
N ALA A 390 4.04 -12.63 19.82
CA ALA A 390 4.52 -13.10 21.12
C ALA A 390 3.42 -13.12 22.20
N ARG A 391 2.43 -12.22 22.11
CA ARG A 391 1.28 -12.21 23.02
C ARG A 391 0.31 -13.39 22.83
N THR A 392 0.46 -14.16 21.78
CA THR A 392 -0.38 -15.35 21.50
C THR A 392 0.32 -16.66 21.84
N LEU A 393 1.61 -16.62 22.21
CA LEU A 393 2.40 -17.76 22.64
C LEU A 393 2.23 -18.03 24.14
#